data_875cb7bc86594cd7e437ea1d8f58ccd6
#
_entry.id   875cb7bc86594cd7e437ea1d8f58ccd6
#
_cell.length_a   1.000
_cell.length_b   1.000
_cell.length_c   1.000
_cell.angle_alpha   90.00
_cell.angle_beta   90.00
_cell.angle_gamma   90.00
#
_symmetry.space_group_name_H-M   'P 1'
#
loop_
_entity.id
_entity.type
_entity.pdbx_description
1 polymer ?
#
loop_
_entity_poly.entity_id
_entity_poly.type
_entity_poly.pdbx_seq_one_letter_code
_entity_poly.pdbx_strand_id
1 'polypeptide(L)'
;MQFDFEGYRINILDTPGHQDFSEDTYRTLVATDSAVMLIDCAKGVEEQTVKLFKVCRMRSIPIFTFVNKMDRAGRDPFDLMDELESVLGIRSCPVNWPIGIHGDFKGVFHRDTRKIELYEGGNHGQDQVEVREVDIDDPECANIIGQSYYDKLMEDIELLDVAGDEFDLEKILDGQLTPMFFGSAFNNFGVEPFLHRFLSYTKSPTPRTADTGLIETTDDKFTGFIFKIQANMNPAHRDRLAFMRV
;
A
#
# COMPACT_ATOMS: atom_id res chain seq x y z
N MET A 1 -7.88 -6.37 -12.02
CA MET A 1 -7.05 -5.60 -12.99
C MET A 1 -5.71 -6.31 -13.12
N GLN A 2 -5.10 -6.30 -14.31
CA GLN A 2 -3.78 -6.90 -14.54
C GLN A 2 -2.92 -5.92 -15.35
N PHE A 3 -1.65 -5.81 -15.00
CA PHE A 3 -0.67 -5.01 -15.75
C PHE A 3 0.75 -5.53 -15.52
N ASP A 4 1.64 -5.20 -16.43
CA ASP A 4 3.07 -5.54 -16.31
C ASP A 4 3.83 -4.30 -15.84
N PHE A 5 4.72 -4.48 -14.85
CA PHE A 5 5.55 -3.42 -14.29
C PHE A 5 6.92 -4.03 -13.91
N GLU A 6 8.00 -3.46 -14.42
CA GLU A 6 9.41 -3.91 -14.20
C GLU A 6 9.63 -5.42 -14.42
N GLY A 7 8.98 -6.00 -15.43
CA GLY A 7 9.10 -7.42 -15.74
C GLY A 7 8.26 -8.35 -14.87
N TYR A 8 7.51 -7.80 -13.91
CA TYR A 8 6.54 -8.53 -13.10
C TYR A 8 5.13 -8.37 -13.66
N ARG A 9 4.34 -9.43 -13.56
CA ARG A 9 2.91 -9.37 -13.84
C ARG A 9 2.12 -9.21 -12.56
N ILE A 10 1.53 -8.03 -12.39
CA ILE A 10 0.76 -7.67 -11.20
C ILE A 10 -0.72 -7.93 -11.46
N ASN A 11 -1.35 -8.69 -10.58
CA ASN A 11 -2.78 -8.93 -10.58
C ASN A 11 -3.42 -8.26 -9.36
N ILE A 12 -4.18 -7.20 -9.58
CA ILE A 12 -4.93 -6.52 -8.52
C ILE A 12 -6.32 -7.16 -8.41
N LEU A 13 -6.61 -7.66 -7.22
CA LEU A 13 -7.93 -8.10 -6.81
C LEU A 13 -8.52 -7.01 -5.91
N ASP A 14 -9.43 -6.21 -6.47
CA ASP A 14 -10.10 -5.15 -5.74
C ASP A 14 -11.18 -5.72 -4.82
N THR A 15 -11.25 -5.23 -3.59
CA THR A 15 -12.28 -5.58 -2.62
C THR A 15 -13.22 -4.39 -2.44
N PRO A 16 -14.56 -4.58 -2.50
CA PRO A 16 -15.50 -3.50 -2.29
C PRO A 16 -15.30 -2.83 -0.93
N GLY A 17 -15.12 -1.51 -0.92
CA GLY A 17 -14.79 -0.74 0.30
C GLY A 17 -15.97 -0.49 1.23
N HIS A 18 -17.21 -0.56 0.77
CA HIS A 18 -18.40 -0.16 1.53
C HIS A 18 -19.41 -1.29 1.63
N GLN A 19 -19.83 -1.60 2.86
CA GLN A 19 -20.99 -2.41 3.31
C GLN A 19 -21.22 -3.81 2.70
N ASP A 20 -20.76 -4.11 1.51
CA ASP A 20 -20.91 -5.42 0.89
C ASP A 20 -19.75 -6.35 1.28
N PHE A 21 -19.59 -6.58 2.58
CA PHE A 21 -18.65 -7.56 3.11
C PHE A 21 -19.22 -8.96 2.81
N SER A 22 -19.05 -9.38 1.57
CA SER A 22 -19.53 -10.69 1.12
C SER A 22 -18.48 -11.77 1.42
N GLU A 23 -18.94 -13.01 1.49
CA GLU A 23 -18.08 -14.19 1.51
C GLU A 23 -17.05 -14.19 0.37
N ASP A 24 -17.37 -13.53 -0.75
CA ASP A 24 -16.49 -13.33 -1.90
C ASP A 24 -15.22 -12.56 -1.56
N THR A 25 -15.27 -11.59 -0.65
CA THR A 25 -14.08 -10.84 -0.21
C THR A 25 -13.10 -11.75 0.53
N TYR A 26 -13.61 -12.61 1.41
CA TYR A 26 -12.76 -13.60 2.10
C TYR A 26 -12.10 -14.57 1.12
N ARG A 27 -12.87 -15.04 0.13
CA ARG A 27 -12.36 -15.95 -0.90
C ARG A 27 -11.32 -15.28 -1.78
N THR A 28 -11.53 -14.00 -2.11
CA THR A 28 -10.57 -13.21 -2.88
C THR A 28 -9.24 -13.08 -2.15
N LEU A 29 -9.26 -12.79 -0.85
CA LEU A 29 -8.04 -12.69 -0.04
C LEU A 29 -7.27 -14.02 0.05
N VAL A 30 -7.93 -15.18 -0.10
CA VAL A 30 -7.23 -16.48 -0.18
C VAL A 30 -6.33 -16.56 -1.42
N ALA A 31 -6.68 -15.85 -2.46
CA ALA A 31 -5.95 -15.89 -3.74
C ALA A 31 -4.83 -14.85 -3.83
N THR A 32 -4.57 -14.06 -2.78
CA THR A 32 -3.55 -13.01 -2.78
C THR A 32 -2.26 -13.44 -2.09
N ASP A 33 -1.15 -12.84 -2.48
CA ASP A 33 0.17 -13.04 -1.86
C ASP A 33 0.49 -11.94 -0.86
N SER A 34 -0.07 -10.75 -1.09
CA SER A 34 0.07 -9.56 -0.24
C SER A 34 -1.19 -8.72 -0.33
N ALA A 35 -1.44 -7.88 0.64
CA ALA A 35 -2.56 -6.95 0.67
C ALA A 35 -2.04 -5.50 0.76
N VAL A 36 -2.67 -4.60 0.01
CA VAL A 36 -2.49 -3.16 0.16
C VAL A 36 -3.68 -2.62 0.93
N MET A 37 -3.42 -2.13 2.12
CA MET A 37 -4.42 -1.49 2.98
C MET A 37 -4.43 0.01 2.70
N LEU A 38 -5.54 0.51 2.16
CA LEU A 38 -5.73 1.92 1.87
C LEU A 38 -6.38 2.61 3.08
N ILE A 39 -5.70 3.63 3.60
CA ILE A 39 -6.20 4.49 4.67
C ILE A 39 -6.48 5.87 4.10
N ASP A 40 -7.67 6.40 4.33
CA ASP A 40 -8.00 7.79 4.01
C ASP A 40 -7.37 8.71 5.04
N CYS A 41 -6.56 9.70 4.61
CA CYS A 41 -5.83 10.57 5.53
C CYS A 41 -6.73 11.38 6.49
N ALA A 42 -7.98 11.61 6.11
CA ALA A 42 -8.93 12.34 6.95
C ALA A 42 -9.74 11.42 7.89
N LYS A 43 -10.05 10.19 7.42
CA LYS A 43 -10.92 9.27 8.16
C LYS A 43 -10.14 8.32 9.09
N GLY A 44 -8.90 7.98 8.73
CA GLY A 44 -8.11 6.99 9.46
C GLY A 44 -8.62 5.57 9.25
N VAL A 45 -8.57 4.74 10.29
CA VAL A 45 -8.92 3.32 10.24
C VAL A 45 -10.43 3.13 10.37
N GLU A 46 -11.07 2.71 9.26
CA GLU A 46 -12.52 2.47 9.22
C GLU A 46 -12.85 1.03 9.65
N GLU A 47 -14.10 0.76 10.10
CA GLU A 47 -14.54 -0.56 10.57
C GLU A 47 -14.30 -1.69 9.55
N GLN A 48 -14.47 -1.40 8.26
CA GLN A 48 -14.23 -2.39 7.21
C GLN A 48 -12.76 -2.74 7.09
N THR A 49 -11.89 -1.75 7.25
CA THR A 49 -10.44 -1.97 7.31
C THR A 49 -10.07 -2.93 8.43
N VAL A 50 -10.66 -2.76 9.63
CA VAL A 50 -10.44 -3.66 10.78
C VAL A 50 -10.84 -5.09 10.46
N LYS A 51 -11.99 -5.28 9.79
CA LYS A 51 -12.49 -6.63 9.44
C LYS A 51 -11.57 -7.31 8.43
N LEU A 52 -11.17 -6.60 7.37
CA LEU A 52 -10.27 -7.13 6.33
C LEU A 52 -8.87 -7.40 6.87
N PHE A 53 -8.36 -6.50 7.72
CA PHE A 53 -7.10 -6.68 8.41
C PHE A 53 -7.05 -7.98 9.21
N LYS A 54 -8.10 -8.27 10.00
CA LYS A 54 -8.18 -9.53 10.76
C LYS A 54 -8.09 -10.76 9.87
N VAL A 55 -8.72 -10.72 8.69
CA VAL A 55 -8.66 -11.82 7.72
C VAL A 55 -7.25 -12.00 7.17
N CYS A 56 -6.60 -10.91 6.76
CA CYS A 56 -5.22 -10.96 6.28
C CYS A 56 -4.28 -11.53 7.36
N ARG A 57 -4.44 -11.08 8.61
CA ARG A 57 -3.62 -11.56 9.73
C ARG A 57 -3.83 -13.02 10.04
N MET A 58 -5.08 -13.51 10.05
CA MET A 58 -5.38 -14.95 10.25
C MET A 58 -4.74 -15.86 9.21
N ARG A 59 -4.38 -15.31 8.04
CA ARG A 59 -3.81 -16.04 6.90
C ARG A 59 -2.33 -15.72 6.67
N SER A 60 -1.71 -14.96 7.56
CA SER A 60 -0.32 -14.51 7.43
C SER A 60 -0.03 -13.84 6.08
N ILE A 61 -1.00 -13.05 5.59
CA ILE A 61 -0.84 -12.25 4.37
C ILE A 61 -0.11 -10.96 4.77
N PRO A 62 1.07 -10.66 4.20
CA PRO A 62 1.75 -9.40 4.42
C PRO A 62 0.89 -8.20 4.03
N ILE A 63 0.91 -7.15 4.86
CA ILE A 63 0.09 -5.96 4.66
C ILE A 63 0.99 -4.75 4.43
N PHE A 64 0.73 -4.01 3.37
CA PHE A 64 1.37 -2.76 3.02
C PHE A 64 0.34 -1.64 3.19
N THR A 65 0.64 -0.66 4.01
CA THR A 65 -0.28 0.46 4.27
C THR A 65 0.02 1.63 3.35
N PHE A 66 -1.01 2.14 2.67
CA PHE A 66 -0.91 3.35 1.87
C PHE A 66 -1.93 4.38 2.38
N VAL A 67 -1.45 5.46 2.97
CA VAL A 67 -2.26 6.60 3.39
C VAL A 67 -2.52 7.47 2.18
N ASN A 68 -3.75 7.44 1.72
CA ASN A 68 -4.21 8.05 0.48
C ASN A 68 -4.88 9.40 0.72
N LYS A 69 -4.99 10.19 -0.33
CA LYS A 69 -5.64 11.49 -0.38
C LYS A 69 -4.89 12.58 0.40
N MET A 70 -3.57 12.50 0.46
CA MET A 70 -2.74 13.52 1.10
C MET A 70 -2.85 14.92 0.45
N ASP A 71 -3.39 14.98 -0.78
CA ASP A 71 -3.76 16.21 -1.49
C ASP A 71 -4.92 16.98 -0.84
N ARG A 72 -5.57 16.41 0.18
CA ARG A 72 -6.72 17.01 0.88
C ARG A 72 -6.39 17.30 2.34
N ALA A 73 -7.30 18.03 2.99
CA ALA A 73 -7.21 18.20 4.44
C ALA A 73 -7.33 16.84 5.13
N GLY A 74 -6.31 16.49 5.89
CA GLY A 74 -6.19 15.21 6.60
C GLY A 74 -5.73 15.43 8.04
N ARG A 75 -5.57 14.33 8.76
CA ARG A 75 -5.05 14.27 10.13
C ARG A 75 -3.52 14.31 10.12
N ASP A 76 -2.94 14.57 11.28
CA ASP A 76 -1.49 14.46 11.46
C ASP A 76 -1.01 13.03 11.17
N PRO A 77 0.10 12.85 10.43
CA PRO A 77 0.65 11.53 10.12
C PRO A 77 0.98 10.68 11.35
N PHE A 78 1.48 11.26 12.43
CA PHE A 78 1.73 10.55 13.69
C PHE A 78 0.44 10.06 14.33
N ASP A 79 -0.63 10.88 14.34
CA ASP A 79 -1.94 10.45 14.83
C ASP A 79 -2.51 9.25 14.05
N LEU A 80 -2.28 9.23 12.73
CA LEU A 80 -2.69 8.11 11.88
C LEU A 80 -1.88 6.84 12.16
N MET A 81 -0.59 6.96 12.45
CA MET A 81 0.26 5.85 12.88
C MET A 81 -0.21 5.28 14.21
N ASP A 82 -0.40 6.14 15.22
CA ASP A 82 -0.86 5.75 16.55
C ASP A 82 -2.22 5.05 16.51
N GLU A 83 -3.16 5.58 15.71
CA GLU A 83 -4.46 4.95 15.52
C GLU A 83 -4.33 3.58 14.85
N LEU A 84 -3.53 3.48 13.78
CA LEU A 84 -3.30 2.22 13.09
C LEU A 84 -2.74 1.16 14.05
N GLU A 85 -1.73 1.51 14.83
CA GLU A 85 -1.10 0.60 15.79
C GLU A 85 -2.05 0.22 16.93
N SER A 86 -2.78 1.19 17.50
CA SER A 86 -3.69 0.96 18.61
C SER A 86 -4.92 0.16 18.22
N VAL A 87 -5.51 0.42 17.03
CA VAL A 87 -6.74 -0.22 16.56
C VAL A 87 -6.48 -1.60 15.97
N LEU A 88 -5.42 -1.74 15.18
CA LEU A 88 -5.11 -2.98 14.47
C LEU A 88 -4.13 -3.88 15.23
N GLY A 89 -3.35 -3.34 16.14
CA GLY A 89 -2.34 -4.09 16.90
C GLY A 89 -1.20 -4.60 16.02
N ILE A 90 -0.83 -3.83 14.99
CA ILE A 90 0.34 -4.06 14.14
C ILE A 90 1.26 -2.86 14.24
N ARG A 91 2.56 -3.10 14.29
CA ARG A 91 3.55 -2.01 14.25
C ARG A 91 3.65 -1.42 12.85
N SER A 92 3.96 -0.14 12.75
CA SER A 92 4.10 0.57 11.50
C SER A 92 5.51 1.12 11.30
N CYS A 93 5.99 1.05 10.05
CA CYS A 93 7.29 1.58 9.65
C CYS A 93 7.08 2.52 8.45
N PRO A 94 7.12 3.85 8.62
CA PRO A 94 7.05 4.76 7.51
C PRO A 94 8.25 4.60 6.57
N VAL A 95 7.99 4.32 5.30
CA VAL A 95 9.01 4.22 4.24
C VAL A 95 9.25 5.59 3.63
N ASN A 96 8.18 6.37 3.46
CA ASN A 96 8.25 7.77 3.12
C ASN A 96 7.50 8.62 4.16
N TRP A 97 7.74 9.93 4.16
CA TRP A 97 7.09 10.88 5.06
C TRP A 97 6.54 12.07 4.29
N PRO A 98 5.31 12.53 4.55
CA PRO A 98 4.70 13.60 3.78
C PRO A 98 5.29 14.96 4.13
N ILE A 99 5.45 15.81 3.12
CA ILE A 99 5.84 17.22 3.25
C ILE A 99 4.62 18.07 2.96
N GLY A 100 4.17 18.81 3.96
CA GLY A 100 2.89 19.52 3.91
C GLY A 100 1.69 18.59 4.14
N ILE A 101 0.71 19.13 4.88
CA ILE A 101 -0.54 18.47 5.25
C ILE A 101 -1.70 19.45 5.09
N HIS A 102 -2.92 19.00 5.35
CA HIS A 102 -4.12 19.86 5.33
C HIS A 102 -4.41 20.55 3.98
N GLY A 103 -4.14 19.82 2.88
CA GLY A 103 -4.40 20.33 1.53
C GLY A 103 -3.22 21.09 0.92
N ASP A 104 -2.09 21.12 1.59
CA ASP A 104 -0.85 21.75 1.12
C ASP A 104 0.29 20.72 0.95
N PHE A 105 -0.06 19.57 0.43
CA PHE A 105 0.86 18.47 0.17
C PHE A 105 1.84 18.83 -0.96
N LYS A 106 3.12 18.89 -0.65
CA LYS A 106 4.20 19.24 -1.59
C LYS A 106 4.89 18.03 -2.19
N GLY A 107 5.00 16.96 -1.41
CA GLY A 107 5.76 15.79 -1.80
C GLY A 107 5.99 14.85 -0.64
N VAL A 108 6.97 13.97 -0.81
CA VAL A 108 7.37 12.99 0.22
C VAL A 108 8.88 12.98 0.40
N PHE A 109 9.30 12.74 1.63
CA PHE A 109 10.68 12.41 1.97
C PHE A 109 10.83 10.89 2.07
N HIS A 110 11.79 10.31 1.38
CA HIS A 110 12.14 8.89 1.44
C HIS A 110 13.20 8.64 2.52
N ARG A 111 12.84 7.86 3.54
CA ARG A 111 13.72 7.61 4.69
C ARG A 111 14.98 6.85 4.34
N ASP A 112 14.92 5.92 3.41
CA ASP A 112 16.03 5.06 3.01
C ASP A 112 17.04 5.76 2.10
N THR A 113 16.59 6.59 1.17
CA THR A 113 17.45 7.31 0.23
C THR A 113 17.82 8.72 0.70
N ARG A 114 17.12 9.23 1.73
CA ARG A 114 17.19 10.61 2.24
C ARG A 114 16.90 11.67 1.17
N LYS A 115 16.12 11.31 0.18
CA LYS A 115 15.69 12.20 -0.91
C LYS A 115 14.25 12.65 -0.72
N ILE A 116 13.99 13.83 -1.22
CA ILE A 116 12.65 14.42 -1.30
C ILE A 116 12.18 14.33 -2.75
N GLU A 117 10.98 13.84 -2.94
CA GLU A 117 10.24 13.95 -4.19
C GLU A 117 9.17 15.02 -4.05
N LEU A 118 9.30 16.09 -4.84
CA LEU A 118 8.30 17.14 -4.96
C LEU A 118 7.45 16.88 -6.19
N TYR A 119 6.14 17.04 -6.02
CA TYR A 119 5.16 16.82 -7.07
C TYR A 119 4.64 18.16 -7.58
N GLU A 120 4.90 18.46 -8.84
CA GLU A 120 4.43 19.68 -9.51
C GLU A 120 3.41 19.32 -10.59
N GLY A 121 2.31 20.06 -10.64
CA GLY A 121 1.24 19.79 -11.58
C GLY A 121 0.32 18.65 -11.12
N GLY A 122 -0.43 18.10 -12.00
CA GLY A 122 -1.36 17.00 -11.77
C GLY A 122 -2.75 17.35 -12.30
N ASN A 123 -3.08 16.83 -13.49
CA ASN A 123 -4.42 16.87 -14.05
C ASN A 123 -5.14 15.57 -13.71
N HIS A 124 -5.52 15.38 -12.43
CA HIS A 124 -6.40 14.29 -12.01
C HIS A 124 -5.99 12.89 -12.51
N GLY A 125 -4.68 12.58 -12.44
CA GLY A 125 -4.17 11.26 -12.81
C GLY A 125 -4.14 10.95 -14.31
N GLN A 126 -4.38 11.92 -15.18
CA GLN A 126 -4.35 11.74 -16.63
C GLN A 126 -2.97 11.99 -17.24
N ASP A 127 -2.16 12.81 -16.59
CA ASP A 127 -0.82 13.14 -17.06
C ASP A 127 0.25 12.56 -16.12
N GLN A 128 1.43 12.33 -16.70
CA GLN A 128 2.60 12.00 -15.91
C GLN A 128 2.96 13.20 -15.03
N VAL A 129 3.11 12.98 -13.74
CA VAL A 129 3.46 14.04 -12.79
C VAL A 129 4.93 14.39 -12.97
N GLU A 130 5.25 15.68 -13.05
CA GLU A 130 6.64 16.10 -12.95
C GLU A 130 7.12 15.91 -11.51
N VAL A 131 8.13 15.05 -11.36
CA VAL A 131 8.76 14.75 -10.08
C VAL A 131 10.12 15.42 -10.04
N ARG A 132 10.32 16.29 -9.07
CA ARG A 132 11.60 16.89 -8.79
C ARG A 132 12.24 16.23 -7.57
N GLU A 133 13.35 15.55 -7.77
CA GLU A 133 14.14 15.02 -6.66
C GLU A 133 15.06 16.10 -6.08
N VAL A 134 15.15 16.15 -4.75
CA VAL A 134 16.05 17.02 -3.99
C VAL A 134 16.67 16.20 -2.87
N ASP A 135 17.98 16.31 -2.70
CA ASP A 135 18.66 15.72 -1.55
C ASP A 135 18.36 16.56 -0.31
N ILE A 136 18.02 15.92 0.81
CA ILE A 136 17.73 16.65 2.06
C ILE A 136 18.94 17.40 2.59
N ASP A 137 20.13 16.91 2.29
CA ASP A 137 21.41 17.51 2.71
C ASP A 137 21.90 18.60 1.73
N ASP A 138 21.14 18.89 0.64
CA ASP A 138 21.42 20.00 -0.26
C ASP A 138 21.23 21.33 0.49
N PRO A 139 22.24 22.23 0.47
CA PRO A 139 22.12 23.55 1.11
C PRO A 139 20.92 24.40 0.64
N GLU A 140 20.44 24.16 -0.58
CA GLU A 140 19.28 24.85 -1.17
C GLU A 140 17.94 24.15 -0.83
N CYS A 141 17.96 23.00 -0.19
CA CYS A 141 16.76 22.22 0.11
C CYS A 141 15.68 23.04 0.82
N ALA A 142 16.07 23.78 1.89
CA ALA A 142 15.16 24.64 2.64
C ALA A 142 14.56 25.77 1.78
N ASN A 143 15.32 26.31 0.83
CA ASN A 143 14.80 27.32 -0.10
C ASN A 143 13.83 26.70 -1.13
N ILE A 144 14.11 25.47 -1.57
CA ILE A 144 13.29 24.77 -2.57
C ILE A 144 11.94 24.38 -2.02
N ILE A 145 11.90 23.76 -0.83
CA ILE A 145 10.64 23.28 -0.23
C ILE A 145 9.94 24.35 0.64
N GLY A 146 10.66 25.39 1.04
CA GLY A 146 10.25 26.43 2.00
C GLY A 146 10.73 26.12 3.41
N GLN A 147 11.29 27.15 4.08
CA GLN A 147 11.95 27.00 5.39
C GLN A 147 11.05 26.34 6.44
N SER A 148 9.77 26.71 6.53
CA SER A 148 8.85 26.14 7.52
C SER A 148 8.57 24.65 7.31
N TYR A 149 8.51 24.20 6.05
CA TYR A 149 8.35 22.77 5.72
C TYR A 149 9.61 21.99 6.01
N TYR A 150 10.79 22.60 5.74
CA TYR A 150 12.07 21.99 6.04
C TYR A 150 12.24 21.80 7.55
N ASP A 151 11.99 22.83 8.34
CA ASP A 151 12.11 22.78 9.81
C ASP A 151 11.17 21.70 10.39
N LYS A 152 9.91 21.68 9.94
CA LYS A 152 8.95 20.65 10.36
C LYS A 152 9.38 19.24 9.95
N LEU A 153 9.87 19.07 8.71
CA LEU A 153 10.38 17.78 8.24
C LEU A 153 11.54 17.28 9.07
N MET A 154 12.48 18.18 9.44
CA MET A 154 13.63 17.81 10.26
C MET A 154 13.22 17.37 11.68
N GLU A 155 12.25 18.07 12.29
CA GLU A 155 11.66 17.67 13.57
C GLU A 155 10.99 16.29 13.48
N ASP A 156 10.22 16.06 12.42
CA ASP A 156 9.52 14.78 12.21
C ASP A 156 10.50 13.64 11.99
N ILE A 157 11.57 13.85 11.21
CA ILE A 157 12.62 12.85 10.99
C ILE A 157 13.30 12.49 12.31
N GLU A 158 13.64 13.48 13.14
CA GLU A 158 14.25 13.23 14.44
C GLU A 158 13.35 12.37 15.33
N LEU A 159 12.05 12.66 15.36
CA LEU A 159 11.07 11.85 16.10
C LEU A 159 10.96 10.42 15.55
N LEU A 160 10.93 10.27 14.23
CA LEU A 160 10.86 8.95 13.58
C LEU A 160 12.14 8.12 13.81
N ASP A 161 13.29 8.75 13.86
CA ASP A 161 14.58 8.07 14.09
C ASP A 161 14.76 7.64 15.53
N VAL A 162 14.13 8.34 16.49
CA VAL A 162 14.17 8.00 17.92
C VAL A 162 13.09 7.00 18.33
N ALA A 163 11.86 7.18 17.82
CA ALA A 163 10.68 6.45 18.30
C ALA A 163 10.04 5.52 17.26
N GLY A 164 10.39 5.68 15.98
CA GLY A 164 9.83 4.85 14.90
C GLY A 164 10.44 3.47 14.83
N ASP A 165 9.68 2.50 14.34
CA ASP A 165 10.23 1.19 14.02
C ASP A 165 11.18 1.25 12.83
N GLU A 166 12.26 0.50 12.90
CA GLU A 166 13.15 0.29 11.77
C GLU A 166 12.51 -0.65 10.74
N PHE A 167 12.90 -0.47 9.47
CA PHE A 167 12.47 -1.35 8.40
C PHE A 167 13.04 -2.76 8.61
N ASP A 168 12.16 -3.75 8.69
CA ASP A 168 12.49 -5.15 8.88
C ASP A 168 11.63 -6.02 7.95
N LEU A 169 12.24 -6.50 6.85
CA LEU A 169 11.53 -7.25 5.84
C LEU A 169 10.96 -8.58 6.39
N GLU A 170 11.66 -9.25 7.29
CA GLU A 170 11.18 -10.51 7.88
C GLU A 170 9.90 -10.26 8.68
N LYS A 171 9.88 -9.23 9.52
CA LYS A 171 8.67 -8.84 10.28
C LYS A 171 7.52 -8.41 9.38
N ILE A 172 7.81 -7.74 8.27
CA ILE A 172 6.79 -7.37 7.27
C ILE A 172 6.18 -8.63 6.65
N LEU A 173 7.01 -9.56 6.22
CA LEU A 173 6.58 -10.79 5.59
C LEU A 173 5.83 -11.72 6.55
N ASP A 174 6.10 -11.62 7.85
CA ASP A 174 5.40 -12.35 8.92
C ASP A 174 4.14 -11.62 9.42
N GLY A 175 3.82 -10.43 8.89
CA GLY A 175 2.65 -9.64 9.27
C GLY A 175 2.74 -9.01 10.66
N GLN A 176 3.93 -8.82 11.20
CA GLN A 176 4.18 -8.16 12.49
C GLN A 176 4.40 -6.66 12.33
N LEU A 177 4.86 -6.23 11.16
CA LEU A 177 5.17 -4.86 10.80
C LEU A 177 4.52 -4.54 9.45
N THR A 178 3.97 -3.33 9.31
CA THR A 178 3.49 -2.84 8.01
C THR A 178 4.33 -1.67 7.52
N PRO A 179 4.92 -1.75 6.32
CA PRO A 179 5.54 -0.59 5.71
C PRO A 179 4.45 0.41 5.33
N MET A 180 4.62 1.67 5.73
CA MET A 180 3.63 2.73 5.57
C MET A 180 4.10 3.76 4.55
N PHE A 181 3.21 4.10 3.63
CA PHE A 181 3.44 5.04 2.55
C PHE A 181 2.39 6.13 2.56
N PHE A 182 2.78 7.35 2.23
CA PHE A 182 1.90 8.50 2.11
C PHE A 182 1.87 8.99 0.67
N GLY A 183 0.67 9.34 0.17
CA GLY A 183 0.53 9.82 -1.19
C GLY A 183 -0.91 10.18 -1.58
N SER A 184 -1.12 10.40 -2.87
CA SER A 184 -2.43 10.65 -3.46
C SER A 184 -2.58 9.87 -4.77
N ALA A 185 -3.38 8.81 -4.74
CA ALA A 185 -3.65 8.02 -5.95
C ALA A 185 -4.41 8.82 -7.02
N PHE A 186 -5.21 9.82 -6.60
CA PHE A 186 -5.96 10.66 -7.51
C PHE A 186 -5.06 11.53 -8.39
N ASN A 187 -3.93 11.99 -7.85
CA ASN A 187 -2.96 12.82 -8.54
C ASN A 187 -1.71 12.04 -8.99
N ASN A 188 -1.64 10.73 -8.77
CA ASN A 188 -0.47 9.87 -8.96
C ASN A 188 0.76 10.26 -8.09
N PHE A 189 0.54 10.96 -6.98
CA PHE A 189 1.63 11.33 -6.08
C PHE A 189 2.04 10.15 -5.20
N GLY A 190 3.32 9.75 -5.26
CA GLY A 190 3.87 8.65 -4.48
C GLY A 190 3.43 7.25 -4.88
N VAL A 191 2.67 7.08 -5.98
CA VAL A 191 2.16 5.77 -6.43
C VAL A 191 3.26 4.94 -7.09
N GLU A 192 4.04 5.55 -7.96
CA GLU A 192 5.14 4.86 -8.65
C GLU A 192 6.24 4.41 -7.67
N PRO A 193 6.77 5.27 -6.76
CA PRO A 193 7.69 4.84 -5.71
C PRO A 193 7.12 3.74 -4.81
N PHE A 194 5.82 3.80 -4.49
CA PHE A 194 5.15 2.73 -3.76
C PHE A 194 5.22 1.40 -4.53
N LEU A 195 4.92 1.39 -5.83
CA LEU A 195 4.97 0.16 -6.64
C LEU A 195 6.36 -0.44 -6.70
N HIS A 196 7.41 0.38 -6.87
CA HIS A 196 8.81 -0.09 -6.82
C HIS A 196 9.14 -0.77 -5.50
N ARG A 197 8.79 -0.14 -4.37
CA ARG A 197 9.03 -0.70 -3.05
C ARG A 197 8.18 -1.94 -2.78
N PHE A 198 6.91 -1.90 -3.20
CA PHE A 198 6.02 -3.05 -3.08
C PHE A 198 6.59 -4.30 -3.77
N LEU A 199 7.10 -4.16 -5.00
CA LEU A 199 7.75 -5.28 -5.72
C LEU A 199 8.98 -5.81 -4.98
N SER A 200 9.76 -4.92 -4.39
CA SER A 200 10.98 -5.30 -3.66
C SER A 200 10.69 -5.99 -2.32
N TYR A 201 9.54 -5.71 -1.71
CA TYR A 201 9.19 -6.17 -0.37
C TYR A 201 8.15 -7.30 -0.35
N THR A 202 7.39 -7.49 -1.44
CA THR A 202 6.35 -8.53 -1.50
C THR A 202 6.93 -9.91 -1.67
N LYS A 203 6.18 -10.93 -1.26
CA LYS A 203 6.54 -12.34 -1.49
C LYS A 203 6.22 -12.75 -2.93
N SER A 204 7.06 -13.63 -3.47
CA SER A 204 6.64 -14.47 -4.60
C SER A 204 5.50 -15.40 -4.18
N PRO A 205 4.71 -15.92 -5.13
CA PRO A 205 3.69 -16.91 -4.82
C PRO A 205 4.24 -18.05 -3.96
N THR A 206 3.50 -18.42 -2.91
CA THR A 206 3.92 -19.46 -1.97
C THR A 206 3.23 -20.77 -2.26
N PRO A 207 3.87 -21.94 -1.95
CA PRO A 207 3.26 -23.25 -2.05
C PRO A 207 1.92 -23.35 -1.33
N ARG A 208 1.03 -24.21 -1.82
CA ARG A 208 -0.30 -24.41 -1.23
C ARG A 208 -0.51 -25.87 -0.85
N THR A 209 -1.13 -26.09 0.30
CA THR A 209 -1.50 -27.42 0.76
C THR A 209 -2.82 -27.86 0.13
N ALA A 210 -2.82 -29.03 -0.49
CA ALA A 210 -4.00 -29.70 -1.02
C ALA A 210 -4.18 -31.07 -0.35
N ASP A 211 -5.27 -31.76 -0.63
CA ASP A 211 -5.52 -33.13 -0.09
C ASP A 211 -4.44 -34.11 -0.52
N THR A 212 -3.77 -33.86 -1.65
CA THR A 212 -2.68 -34.66 -2.19
C THR A 212 -1.30 -34.32 -1.63
N GLY A 213 -1.19 -33.29 -0.78
CA GLY A 213 0.06 -32.80 -0.21
C GLY A 213 0.37 -31.36 -0.58
N LEU A 214 1.62 -30.96 -0.37
CA LEU A 214 2.09 -29.62 -0.73
C LEU A 214 2.28 -29.54 -2.25
N ILE A 215 1.73 -28.48 -2.84
CA ILE A 215 1.89 -28.15 -4.27
C ILE A 215 2.82 -26.94 -4.35
N GLU A 216 3.98 -27.15 -4.96
CA GLU A 216 4.95 -26.10 -5.20
C GLU A 216 4.52 -25.22 -6.38
N THR A 217 4.86 -23.93 -6.32
CA THR A 217 4.54 -22.98 -7.40
C THR A 217 5.30 -23.23 -8.69
N THR A 218 6.34 -24.06 -8.62
CA THR A 218 7.21 -24.44 -9.75
C THR A 218 6.97 -25.88 -10.22
N ASP A 219 5.91 -26.54 -9.75
CA ASP A 219 5.56 -27.87 -10.23
C ASP A 219 5.26 -27.89 -11.74
N ASP A 220 5.77 -28.90 -12.44
CA ASP A 220 5.55 -29.07 -13.89
C ASP A 220 4.07 -29.34 -14.24
N LYS A 221 3.29 -29.80 -13.27
CA LYS A 221 1.87 -30.10 -13.48
C LYS A 221 1.05 -28.82 -13.33
N PHE A 222 0.19 -28.57 -14.32
CA PHE A 222 -0.79 -27.51 -14.21
C PHE A 222 -1.74 -27.78 -13.04
N THR A 223 -1.75 -26.89 -12.07
CA THR A 223 -2.62 -26.89 -10.89
C THR A 223 -3.20 -25.52 -10.66
N GLY A 224 -4.34 -25.46 -9.98
CA GLY A 224 -4.96 -24.19 -9.61
C GLY A 224 -6.17 -24.40 -8.74
N PHE A 225 -6.63 -23.34 -8.09
CA PHE A 225 -7.86 -23.37 -7.32
C PHE A 225 -8.79 -22.23 -7.71
N ILE A 226 -10.10 -22.53 -7.72
CA ILE A 226 -11.13 -21.54 -8.02
C ILE A 226 -11.46 -20.81 -6.73
N PHE A 227 -11.25 -19.49 -6.72
CA PHE A 227 -11.55 -18.64 -5.56
C PHE A 227 -12.84 -17.82 -5.72
N LYS A 228 -13.34 -17.63 -6.96
CA LYS A 228 -14.56 -16.90 -7.23
C LYS A 228 -15.28 -17.48 -8.45
N ILE A 229 -16.61 -17.56 -8.37
CA ILE A 229 -17.47 -17.85 -9.51
C ILE A 229 -18.46 -16.70 -9.64
N GLN A 230 -18.50 -16.04 -10.77
CA GLN A 230 -19.41 -14.93 -11.04
C GLN A 230 -20.31 -15.26 -12.23
N ALA A 231 -21.61 -15.13 -12.04
CA ALA A 231 -22.60 -15.27 -13.08
C ALA A 231 -22.93 -13.91 -13.72
N ASN A 232 -23.38 -13.94 -14.97
CA ASN A 232 -23.95 -12.79 -15.69
C ASN A 232 -22.99 -11.56 -15.79
N MET A 233 -21.70 -11.76 -15.93
CA MET A 233 -20.77 -10.67 -16.22
C MET A 233 -21.05 -9.98 -17.56
N ASN A 234 -21.52 -10.74 -18.53
CA ASN A 234 -22.04 -10.20 -19.78
C ASN A 234 -23.56 -10.37 -19.81
N PRO A 235 -24.35 -9.28 -19.82
CA PRO A 235 -25.82 -9.36 -19.87
C PRO A 235 -26.38 -10.14 -21.08
N ALA A 236 -25.60 -10.24 -22.16
CA ALA A 236 -25.98 -10.97 -23.38
C ALA A 236 -25.78 -12.49 -23.27
N HIS A 237 -25.04 -12.94 -22.26
CA HIS A 237 -24.71 -14.36 -22.07
C HIS A 237 -25.04 -14.78 -20.62
N ARG A 238 -25.60 -15.99 -20.47
CA ARG A 238 -25.89 -16.57 -19.14
C ARG A 238 -24.72 -17.42 -18.61
N ASP A 239 -23.52 -17.08 -19.00
CA ASP A 239 -22.32 -17.83 -18.63
C ASP A 239 -21.89 -17.56 -17.18
N ARG A 240 -21.27 -18.54 -16.58
CA ARG A 240 -20.59 -18.42 -15.29
C ARG A 240 -19.09 -18.39 -15.54
N LEU A 241 -18.43 -17.36 -15.03
CA LEU A 241 -16.97 -17.23 -15.09
C LEU A 241 -16.37 -17.69 -13.77
N ALA A 242 -15.46 -18.64 -13.84
CA ALA A 242 -14.67 -19.09 -12.71
C ALA A 242 -13.32 -18.37 -12.73
N PHE A 243 -13.00 -17.70 -11.65
CA PHE A 243 -11.70 -17.09 -11.44
C PHE A 243 -10.82 -18.11 -10.72
N MET A 244 -9.76 -18.49 -11.39
CA MET A 244 -8.82 -19.49 -10.90
C MET A 244 -7.44 -18.85 -10.69
N ARG A 245 -6.82 -19.15 -9.56
CA ARG A 245 -5.41 -18.92 -9.36
C ARG A 245 -4.65 -20.20 -9.74
N VAL A 246 -3.69 -20.04 -10.63
CA VAL A 246 -2.72 -21.06 -11.04
C VAL A 246 -1.49 -20.93 -10.21
#